data_13dffab48829c881ee5185cdfbdeb36f
#
_entry.id   13dffab48829c881ee5185cdfbdeb36f
#
_cell.length_a   1.000
_cell.length_b   1.000
_cell.length_c   1.000
_cell.angle_alpha   90.00
_cell.angle_beta   90.00
_cell.angle_gamma   90.00
#
_symmetry.space_group_name_H-M   'P 1'
#
loop_
_entity.id
_entity.type
_entity.pdbx_description
1 polymer ?
#
loop_
_entity_poly.entity_id
_entity_poly.type
_entity_poly.pdbx_seq_one_letter_code
_entity_poly.pdbx_strand_id
1 'polypeptide(L)'
;YTWPVLYSIQHVRLTPQQDATQRLLDWKVKTPARQHSARDHHGNTVLTFSVNQQHRELSVQSNGHVEIEELDDGYLPPETKALNPLVYTPATALTEFNDEMKDFASFVTDKHIPFDHRVLTLANAVADRVAYTKGSTTVADSALQAFDNGQGVCQDHSHVMLACLRAHGIP
;
A
#
# COMPACT_ATOMS: atom_id res chain seq x y z
N TYR A 1 -0.98 22.21 4.64
CA TYR A 1 -1.01 22.12 6.10
C TYR A 1 -2.14 22.96 6.67
N THR A 2 -2.77 22.51 7.73
CA THR A 2 -3.83 23.26 8.43
C THR A 2 -3.28 24.57 9.01
N TRP A 3 -2.04 24.54 9.52
CA TRP A 3 -1.31 25.69 10.04
C TRP A 3 0.01 25.87 9.29
N PRO A 4 0.54 27.12 9.20
CA PRO A 4 1.87 27.35 8.66
C PRO A 4 2.93 26.61 9.48
N VAL A 5 3.86 25.93 8.81
CA VAL A 5 5.02 25.28 9.41
C VAL A 5 6.29 26.05 9.06
N LEU A 6 7.22 26.16 10.02
CA LEU A 6 8.48 26.87 9.83
C LEU A 6 9.52 26.04 9.10
N TYR A 7 9.39 24.73 9.20
CA TYR A 7 10.34 23.75 8.67
C TYR A 7 9.64 22.43 8.37
N SER A 8 9.99 21.80 7.28
CA SER A 8 9.53 20.43 7.00
C SER A 8 10.59 19.62 6.27
N ILE A 9 10.64 18.31 6.56
CA ILE A 9 11.35 17.32 5.77
C ILE A 9 10.31 16.45 5.08
N GLN A 10 10.52 16.24 3.79
CA GLN A 10 9.65 15.42 2.97
C GLN A 10 10.39 14.17 2.48
N HIS A 11 9.74 13.02 2.58
CA HIS A 11 10.17 11.77 1.98
C HIS A 11 9.09 11.34 0.99
N VAL A 12 9.41 11.38 -0.30
CA VAL A 12 8.43 11.04 -1.34
C VAL A 12 8.89 9.85 -2.17
N ARG A 13 7.96 8.96 -2.50
CA ARG A 13 8.12 7.80 -3.38
C ARG A 13 7.22 8.00 -4.58
N LEU A 14 7.70 8.75 -5.56
CA LEU A 14 6.95 9.16 -6.74
C LEU A 14 7.63 8.71 -8.04
N THR A 15 8.61 7.82 -7.96
CA THR A 15 9.29 7.25 -9.12
C THR A 15 8.84 5.81 -9.27
N PRO A 16 8.23 5.42 -10.41
CA PRO A 16 7.89 4.03 -10.68
C PRO A 16 9.13 3.14 -10.64
N GLN A 17 8.97 1.91 -10.22
CA GLN A 17 10.03 0.91 -10.33
C GLN A 17 10.10 0.41 -11.76
N GLN A 18 11.31 0.05 -12.20
CA GLN A 18 11.50 -0.66 -13.45
C GLN A 18 11.62 -2.15 -13.14
N ASP A 19 10.82 -2.96 -13.82
CA ASP A 19 10.77 -4.40 -13.64
C ASP A 19 10.61 -5.11 -15.01
N ALA A 20 10.23 -6.38 -15.00
CA ALA A 20 10.06 -7.18 -16.23
C ALA A 20 8.86 -6.72 -17.08
N THR A 21 7.89 -6.04 -16.49
CA THR A 21 6.63 -5.64 -17.13
C THR A 21 6.50 -4.14 -17.30
N GLN A 22 7.38 -3.36 -16.66
CA GLN A 22 7.33 -1.92 -16.66
C GLN A 22 8.69 -1.30 -16.95
N ARG A 23 8.78 -0.54 -18.04
CA ARG A 23 9.97 0.18 -18.46
C ARG A 23 9.79 1.69 -18.34
N LEU A 24 10.67 2.35 -17.60
CA LEU A 24 10.74 3.81 -17.57
C LEU A 24 11.41 4.31 -18.85
N LEU A 25 10.68 5.12 -19.63
CA LEU A 25 11.25 5.81 -20.80
C LEU A 25 11.88 7.14 -20.38
N ASP A 26 11.13 7.95 -19.66
CA ASP A 26 11.59 9.14 -18.97
C ASP A 26 10.76 9.36 -17.70
N TRP A 27 11.38 9.90 -16.66
CA TRP A 27 10.66 10.23 -15.42
C TRP A 27 11.37 11.38 -14.69
N LYS A 28 10.61 12.37 -14.30
CA LYS A 28 11.12 13.53 -13.57
C LYS A 28 10.23 13.90 -12.41
N VAL A 29 10.84 14.03 -11.24
CA VAL A 29 10.19 14.58 -10.05
C VAL A 29 10.78 15.95 -9.75
N LYS A 30 9.93 16.98 -9.72
CA LYS A 30 10.29 18.35 -9.34
C LYS A 30 9.84 18.59 -7.91
N THR A 31 10.75 19.10 -7.10
CA THR A 31 10.52 19.45 -5.70
C THR A 31 10.86 20.94 -5.47
N PRO A 32 10.28 21.58 -4.44
CA PRO A 32 10.52 23.00 -4.16
C PRO A 32 11.93 23.31 -3.65
N ALA A 33 12.71 22.28 -3.28
CA ALA A 33 14.07 22.41 -2.78
C ALA A 33 14.97 21.32 -3.37
N ARG A 34 16.30 21.44 -3.14
CA ARG A 34 17.27 20.44 -3.54
C ARG A 34 16.93 19.09 -2.89
N GLN A 35 16.87 18.06 -3.70
CA GLN A 35 16.52 16.70 -3.28
C GLN A 35 17.74 15.78 -3.27
N HIS A 36 17.72 14.82 -2.35
CA HIS A 36 18.64 13.69 -2.27
C HIS A 36 17.88 12.42 -2.60
N SER A 37 18.47 11.56 -3.43
CA SER A 37 17.88 10.29 -3.83
C SER A 37 18.55 9.14 -3.07
N ALA A 38 17.75 8.21 -2.57
CA ALA A 38 18.19 6.95 -1.98
C ALA A 38 17.24 5.81 -2.42
N ARG A 39 17.61 4.58 -2.12
CA ARG A 39 16.69 3.42 -2.26
C ARG A 39 16.37 2.88 -0.88
N ASP A 40 15.10 2.55 -0.66
CA ASP A 40 14.68 1.82 0.54
C ASP A 40 14.85 0.30 0.36
N HIS A 41 14.57 -0.45 1.42
CA HIS A 41 14.72 -1.92 1.43
C HIS A 41 13.69 -2.64 0.54
N HIS A 42 12.64 -1.96 0.09
CA HIS A 42 11.68 -2.45 -0.91
C HIS A 42 12.10 -2.08 -2.35
N GLY A 43 13.27 -1.45 -2.54
CA GLY A 43 13.76 -1.02 -3.85
C GLY A 43 13.15 0.28 -4.36
N ASN A 44 12.27 0.94 -3.58
CA ASN A 44 11.67 2.20 -3.99
C ASN A 44 12.69 3.32 -4.01
N THR A 45 12.62 4.18 -5.03
CA THR A 45 13.37 5.45 -5.02
C THR A 45 12.71 6.42 -4.04
N VAL A 46 13.45 6.78 -2.99
CA VAL A 46 13.03 7.76 -1.99
C VAL A 46 13.74 9.07 -2.27
N LEU A 47 12.97 10.11 -2.55
CA LEU A 47 13.49 11.47 -2.67
C LEU A 47 13.25 12.22 -1.36
N THR A 48 14.32 12.74 -0.77
CA THR A 48 14.28 13.51 0.48
C THR A 48 14.65 14.94 0.19
N PHE A 49 13.85 15.90 0.64
CA PHE A 49 14.16 17.32 0.61
C PHE A 49 13.62 18.03 1.84
N SER A 50 14.20 19.19 2.17
CA SER A 50 13.76 20.01 3.30
C SER A 50 13.42 21.43 2.83
N VAL A 51 12.39 22.01 3.45
CA VAL A 51 11.99 23.41 3.25
C VAL A 51 12.20 24.14 4.57
N ASN A 52 13.11 25.10 4.57
CA ASN A 52 13.60 25.80 5.76
C ASN A 52 13.03 27.22 5.89
N GLN A 53 11.89 27.46 5.28
CA GLN A 53 11.16 28.72 5.38
C GLN A 53 9.70 28.44 5.72
N GLN A 54 9.04 29.43 6.31
CA GLN A 54 7.63 29.29 6.65
C GLN A 54 6.79 29.02 5.38
N HIS A 55 5.99 27.95 5.44
CA HIS A 55 5.12 27.57 4.34
C HIS A 55 3.84 26.91 4.86
N ARG A 56 2.81 26.96 4.07
CA ARG A 56 1.52 26.32 4.30
C ARG A 56 1.19 25.27 3.24
N GLU A 57 1.82 25.41 2.09
CA GLU A 57 1.63 24.54 0.94
C GLU A 57 2.99 24.13 0.37
N LEU A 58 3.06 22.93 -0.15
CA LEU A 58 4.18 22.41 -0.92
C LEU A 58 3.64 21.81 -2.21
N SER A 59 4.30 22.14 -3.31
CA SER A 59 4.01 21.50 -4.60
C SER A 59 5.15 20.56 -4.97
N VAL A 60 4.78 19.32 -5.25
CA VAL A 60 5.65 18.29 -5.83
C VAL A 60 5.00 17.83 -7.13
N GLN A 61 5.76 17.80 -8.22
CA GLN A 61 5.27 17.41 -9.53
C GLN A 61 6.05 16.19 -10.02
N SER A 62 5.36 15.15 -10.49
CA SER A 62 5.96 14.03 -11.20
C SER A 62 5.40 13.96 -12.61
N ASN A 63 6.29 13.81 -13.59
CA ASN A 63 5.93 13.68 -15.00
C ASN A 63 6.88 12.71 -15.66
N GLY A 64 6.36 11.92 -16.61
CA GLY A 64 7.18 11.01 -17.40
C GLY A 64 6.34 10.01 -18.19
N HIS A 65 7.02 9.11 -18.84
CA HIS A 65 6.44 8.06 -19.66
C HIS A 65 6.90 6.69 -19.18
N VAL A 66 5.96 5.80 -19.06
CA VAL A 66 6.17 4.42 -18.68
C VAL A 66 5.57 3.56 -19.79
N GLU A 67 6.32 2.58 -20.22
CA GLU A 67 5.82 1.54 -21.12
C GLU A 67 5.48 0.31 -20.27
N ILE A 68 4.28 -0.20 -20.43
CA ILE A 68 3.79 -1.38 -19.70
C ILE A 68 3.58 -2.49 -20.71
N GLU A 69 4.13 -3.66 -20.44
CA GLU A 69 3.87 -4.89 -21.18
C GLU A 69 2.68 -5.62 -20.56
N GLU A 70 1.68 -5.91 -21.37
CA GLU A 70 0.50 -6.65 -20.92
C GLU A 70 0.87 -8.12 -20.72
N LEU A 71 0.45 -8.69 -19.60
CA LEU A 71 0.70 -10.08 -19.26
C LEU A 71 -0.47 -10.95 -19.74
N ASP A 72 -0.18 -11.97 -20.53
CA ASP A 72 -1.18 -12.88 -21.12
C ASP A 72 -2.03 -13.59 -20.06
N ASP A 73 -1.45 -13.92 -18.89
CA ASP A 73 -2.10 -14.65 -17.80
C ASP A 73 -2.50 -13.76 -16.62
N GLY A 74 -2.15 -12.47 -16.65
CA GLY A 74 -2.42 -11.51 -15.58
C GLY A 74 -1.55 -11.69 -14.32
N TYR A 75 -0.55 -12.57 -14.33
CA TYR A 75 0.35 -12.79 -13.19
C TYR A 75 1.69 -12.09 -13.39
N LEU A 76 2.14 -11.38 -12.38
CA LEU A 76 3.47 -10.79 -12.36
C LEU A 76 4.52 -11.90 -12.18
N PRO A 77 5.63 -11.85 -12.92
CA PRO A 77 6.73 -12.78 -12.71
C PRO A 77 7.32 -12.59 -11.29
N PRO A 78 7.86 -13.66 -10.66
CA PRO A 78 8.48 -13.56 -9.36
C PRO A 78 9.61 -12.52 -9.35
N GLU A 79 9.56 -11.61 -8.38
CA GLU A 79 10.65 -10.65 -8.18
C GLU A 79 11.92 -11.35 -7.70
N THR A 80 13.01 -11.23 -8.46
CA THR A 80 14.30 -11.86 -8.12
C THR A 80 14.99 -11.23 -6.89
N LYS A 81 14.54 -10.06 -6.46
CA LYS A 81 15.09 -9.29 -5.32
C LYS A 81 14.06 -9.04 -4.22
N ALA A 82 12.93 -9.74 -4.25
CA ALA A 82 11.91 -9.61 -3.23
C ALA A 82 12.44 -10.00 -1.85
N LEU A 83 11.94 -9.34 -0.82
CA LEU A 83 12.17 -9.77 0.56
C LEU A 83 11.55 -11.15 0.78
N ASN A 84 12.08 -11.89 1.77
CA ASN A 84 11.43 -13.14 2.15
C ASN A 84 9.96 -12.87 2.51
N PRO A 85 8.98 -13.59 1.93
CA PRO A 85 7.57 -13.38 2.20
C PRO A 85 7.19 -13.38 3.69
N LEU A 86 7.91 -14.12 4.52
CA LEU A 86 7.71 -14.15 5.96
C LEU A 86 7.84 -12.79 6.66
N VAL A 87 8.52 -11.81 6.06
CA VAL A 87 8.59 -10.45 6.63
C VAL A 87 7.24 -9.71 6.57
N TYR A 88 6.31 -10.19 5.75
CA TYR A 88 4.99 -9.59 5.58
C TYR A 88 3.90 -10.26 6.45
N THR A 89 4.21 -11.37 7.12
CA THR A 89 3.24 -12.10 7.96
C THR A 89 2.96 -11.47 9.33
N PRO A 90 3.88 -10.76 10.00
CA PRO A 90 3.58 -10.16 11.30
C PRO A 90 2.50 -9.08 11.21
N ALA A 91 1.60 -9.07 12.17
CA ALA A 91 0.66 -7.98 12.35
C ALA A 91 1.41 -6.67 12.69
N THR A 92 0.82 -5.55 12.27
CA THR A 92 1.27 -4.21 12.65
C THR A 92 0.13 -3.52 13.38
N ALA A 93 0.39 -2.38 14.04
CA ALA A 93 -0.65 -1.62 14.73
C ALA A 93 -1.87 -1.28 13.84
N LEU A 94 -1.65 -1.10 12.52
CA LEU A 94 -2.73 -0.83 11.57
C LEU A 94 -3.38 -2.10 10.98
N THR A 95 -2.79 -3.27 11.19
CA THR A 95 -3.28 -4.56 10.64
C THR A 95 -3.41 -5.62 11.72
N GLU A 96 -3.72 -5.20 12.95
CA GLU A 96 -4.12 -6.10 14.02
C GLU A 96 -5.44 -6.77 13.66
N PHE A 97 -5.63 -7.99 14.15
CA PHE A 97 -6.82 -8.79 13.89
C PHE A 97 -7.29 -9.46 15.20
N ASN A 98 -8.56 -9.80 15.24
CA ASN A 98 -9.20 -10.58 16.30
C ASN A 98 -9.70 -11.93 15.77
N ASP A 99 -10.32 -12.72 16.65
CA ASP A 99 -10.86 -14.03 16.30
C ASP A 99 -12.00 -13.92 15.27
N GLU A 100 -12.82 -12.86 15.33
CA GLU A 100 -13.90 -12.61 14.37
C GLU A 100 -13.36 -12.43 12.93
N MET A 101 -12.31 -11.62 12.76
CA MET A 101 -11.66 -11.42 11.46
C MET A 101 -10.98 -12.70 10.97
N LYS A 102 -10.43 -13.49 11.89
CA LYS A 102 -9.83 -14.78 11.56
C LYS A 102 -10.90 -15.76 11.09
N ASP A 103 -12.01 -15.87 11.80
CA ASP A 103 -13.13 -16.74 11.41
C ASP A 103 -13.76 -16.29 10.09
N PHE A 104 -13.94 -14.98 9.90
CA PHE A 104 -14.43 -14.39 8.67
C PHE A 104 -13.62 -14.81 7.44
N ALA A 105 -12.31 -14.92 7.57
CA ALA A 105 -11.42 -15.30 6.49
C ALA A 105 -11.00 -16.77 6.49
N SER A 106 -11.62 -17.64 7.30
CA SER A 106 -11.19 -19.04 7.51
C SER A 106 -11.09 -19.87 6.22
N PHE A 107 -11.93 -19.57 5.22
CA PHE A 107 -11.93 -20.25 3.92
C PHE A 107 -10.63 -20.05 3.11
N VAL A 108 -9.80 -19.03 3.42
CA VAL A 108 -8.52 -18.84 2.71
C VAL A 108 -7.53 -19.97 2.95
N THR A 109 -7.76 -20.81 3.95
CA THR A 109 -6.95 -21.99 4.25
C THR A 109 -7.38 -23.25 3.49
N ASP A 110 -8.54 -23.24 2.80
CA ASP A 110 -9.06 -24.38 2.07
C ASP A 110 -8.21 -24.68 0.83
N LYS A 111 -7.41 -25.73 0.90
CA LYS A 111 -6.51 -26.16 -0.18
C LYS A 111 -7.22 -26.80 -1.37
N HIS A 112 -8.52 -27.10 -1.28
CA HIS A 112 -9.32 -27.61 -2.40
C HIS A 112 -9.69 -26.49 -3.39
N ILE A 113 -9.60 -25.22 -2.99
CA ILE A 113 -9.86 -24.05 -3.83
C ILE A 113 -8.52 -23.46 -4.27
N PRO A 114 -8.33 -23.12 -5.56
CA PRO A 114 -7.14 -22.42 -6.04
C PRO A 114 -6.86 -21.15 -5.23
N PHE A 115 -5.59 -20.85 -4.99
CA PHE A 115 -5.20 -19.78 -4.08
C PHE A 115 -5.70 -18.40 -4.54
N ASP A 116 -5.59 -18.11 -5.82
CA ASP A 116 -6.08 -16.90 -6.47
C ASP A 116 -7.59 -16.70 -6.27
N HIS A 117 -8.37 -17.77 -6.42
CA HIS A 117 -9.82 -17.73 -6.17
C HIS A 117 -10.14 -17.44 -4.70
N ARG A 118 -9.38 -18.00 -3.74
CA ARG A 118 -9.56 -17.69 -2.33
C ARG A 118 -9.27 -16.22 -2.02
N VAL A 119 -8.20 -15.67 -2.60
CA VAL A 119 -7.81 -14.27 -2.42
C VAL A 119 -8.87 -13.34 -3.02
N LEU A 120 -9.36 -13.63 -4.22
CA LEU A 120 -10.45 -12.84 -4.85
C LEU A 120 -11.75 -12.93 -4.06
N THR A 121 -12.09 -14.12 -3.53
CA THR A 121 -13.26 -14.30 -2.66
C THR A 121 -13.13 -13.44 -1.40
N LEU A 122 -11.94 -13.41 -0.78
CA LEU A 122 -11.70 -12.56 0.38
C LEU A 122 -11.81 -11.07 0.03
N ALA A 123 -11.25 -10.64 -1.11
CA ALA A 123 -11.36 -9.25 -1.55
C ALA A 123 -12.83 -8.81 -1.71
N ASN A 124 -13.66 -9.64 -2.31
CA ASN A 124 -15.10 -9.38 -2.43
C ASN A 124 -15.80 -9.38 -1.06
N ALA A 125 -15.49 -10.35 -0.19
CA ALA A 125 -16.07 -10.40 1.14
C ALA A 125 -15.69 -9.16 1.98
N VAL A 126 -14.46 -8.66 1.87
CA VAL A 126 -14.03 -7.41 2.52
C VAL A 126 -14.79 -6.21 1.94
N ALA A 127 -14.98 -6.14 0.62
CA ALA A 127 -15.73 -5.07 -0.02
C ALA A 127 -17.22 -5.07 0.41
N ASP A 128 -17.80 -6.24 0.61
CA ASP A 128 -19.19 -6.39 1.10
C ASP A 128 -19.30 -6.05 2.60
N ARG A 129 -18.27 -6.35 3.40
CA ARG A 129 -18.26 -6.11 4.85
C ARG A 129 -17.97 -4.66 5.21
N VAL A 130 -17.12 -3.98 4.45
CA VAL A 130 -16.66 -2.61 4.69
C VAL A 130 -17.15 -1.71 3.57
N ALA A 131 -18.22 -0.95 3.82
CA ALA A 131 -18.78 -0.03 2.83
C ALA A 131 -17.80 1.12 2.53
N TYR A 132 -17.55 1.40 1.23
CA TYR A 132 -16.69 2.50 0.84
C TYR A 132 -17.32 3.85 1.16
N THR A 133 -16.82 4.53 2.18
CA THR A 133 -17.36 5.81 2.66
C THR A 133 -16.24 6.84 2.83
N LYS A 134 -16.23 7.87 1.99
CA LYS A 134 -15.23 8.94 2.09
C LYS A 134 -15.35 9.71 3.39
N GLY A 135 -14.23 9.89 4.08
CA GLY A 135 -14.16 10.68 5.32
C GLY A 135 -14.67 9.96 6.57
N SER A 136 -14.97 8.65 6.48
CA SER A 136 -15.37 7.84 7.65
C SER A 136 -14.19 7.46 8.54
N THR A 137 -12.98 7.47 8.00
CA THR A 137 -11.74 7.07 8.68
C THR A 137 -10.62 8.06 8.43
N THR A 138 -9.57 7.94 9.23
CA THR A 138 -8.30 8.66 9.11
C THR A 138 -7.16 7.69 8.81
N VAL A 139 -5.99 8.19 8.46
CA VAL A 139 -4.79 7.35 8.21
C VAL A 139 -4.30 6.59 9.45
N ALA A 140 -4.81 6.91 10.63
CA ALA A 140 -4.45 6.28 11.89
C ALA A 140 -5.40 5.14 12.29
N ASP A 141 -6.54 4.98 11.60
CA ASP A 141 -7.51 3.95 11.92
C ASP A 141 -6.98 2.56 11.49
N SER A 142 -7.18 1.57 12.37
CA SER A 142 -6.72 0.21 12.16
C SER A 142 -7.71 -0.63 11.35
N ALA A 143 -7.24 -1.77 10.84
CA ALA A 143 -8.08 -2.78 10.21
C ALA A 143 -9.25 -3.21 11.10
N LEU A 144 -8.98 -3.41 12.39
CA LEU A 144 -9.99 -3.82 13.36
C LEU A 144 -11.09 -2.76 13.50
N GLN A 145 -10.72 -1.49 13.65
CA GLN A 145 -11.70 -0.39 13.71
C GLN A 145 -12.55 -0.28 12.45
N ALA A 146 -11.94 -0.39 11.27
CA ALA A 146 -12.67 -0.33 10.01
C ALA A 146 -13.61 -1.55 9.82
N PHE A 147 -13.16 -2.74 10.23
CA PHE A 147 -13.94 -3.96 10.19
C PHE A 147 -15.16 -3.88 11.13
N ASP A 148 -14.97 -3.43 12.36
CA ASP A 148 -16.05 -3.28 13.36
C ASP A 148 -17.06 -2.21 12.92
N ASN A 149 -16.58 -1.06 12.43
CA ASN A 149 -17.42 0.03 11.96
C ASN A 149 -18.15 -0.28 10.64
N GLY A 150 -17.67 -1.25 9.86
CA GLY A 150 -18.24 -1.60 8.55
C GLY A 150 -18.13 -0.50 7.51
N GLN A 151 -17.23 0.47 7.69
CA GLN A 151 -17.02 1.59 6.77
C GLN A 151 -15.54 1.95 6.68
N GLY A 152 -15.10 2.36 5.49
CA GLY A 152 -13.73 2.76 5.27
C GLY A 152 -13.47 3.26 3.85
N VAL A 153 -12.20 3.54 3.57
CA VAL A 153 -11.71 3.89 2.22
C VAL A 153 -10.73 2.81 1.73
N CYS A 154 -10.08 3.03 0.58
CA CYS A 154 -9.17 2.03 -0.02
C CYS A 154 -8.06 1.55 0.93
N GLN A 155 -7.55 2.42 1.80
CA GLN A 155 -6.56 2.06 2.82
C GLN A 155 -7.14 1.03 3.80
N ASP A 156 -8.36 1.26 4.28
CA ASP A 156 -9.01 0.40 5.27
C ASP A 156 -9.31 -0.98 4.68
N HIS A 157 -9.84 -1.04 3.45
CA HIS A 157 -10.05 -2.30 2.74
C HIS A 157 -8.75 -3.10 2.61
N SER A 158 -7.66 -2.43 2.26
CA SER A 158 -6.33 -3.07 2.15
C SER A 158 -5.85 -3.56 3.51
N HIS A 159 -6.01 -2.78 4.58
CA HIS A 159 -5.60 -3.17 5.92
C HIS A 159 -6.43 -4.33 6.46
N VAL A 160 -7.75 -4.35 6.24
CA VAL A 160 -8.63 -5.47 6.62
C VAL A 160 -8.23 -6.75 5.87
N MET A 161 -8.01 -6.66 4.57
CA MET A 161 -7.57 -7.81 3.78
C MET A 161 -6.23 -8.35 4.26
N LEU A 162 -5.23 -7.49 4.51
CA LEU A 162 -3.92 -7.89 5.04
C LEU A 162 -4.05 -8.51 6.43
N ALA A 163 -4.87 -7.95 7.31
CA ALA A 163 -5.12 -8.48 8.64
C ALA A 163 -5.71 -9.90 8.58
N CYS A 164 -6.71 -10.11 7.73
CA CYS A 164 -7.33 -11.42 7.49
C CYS A 164 -6.33 -12.46 6.97
N LEU A 165 -5.50 -12.10 5.98
CA LEU A 165 -4.48 -13.00 5.43
C LEU A 165 -3.40 -13.35 6.47
N ARG A 166 -2.92 -12.35 7.21
CA ARG A 166 -1.92 -12.52 8.29
C ARG A 166 -2.44 -13.38 9.44
N ALA A 167 -3.73 -13.29 9.77
CA ALA A 167 -4.37 -14.16 10.77
C ALA A 167 -4.23 -15.65 10.43
N HIS A 168 -4.01 -15.96 9.15
CA HIS A 168 -3.81 -17.32 8.62
C HIS A 168 -2.37 -17.59 8.17
N GLY A 169 -1.42 -16.72 8.50
CA GLY A 169 0.00 -16.87 8.15
C GLY A 169 0.28 -16.72 6.65
N ILE A 170 -0.60 -16.05 5.90
CA ILE A 170 -0.44 -15.74 4.47
C ILE A 170 0.19 -14.35 4.37
N PRO A 171 1.39 -14.22 3.72
CA PRO A 171 2.12 -12.95 3.57
C PRO A 171 1.50 -12.01 2.53
#